data_1826b9031a9376c761ebdeda1b1dcbf4
#
_entry.id   1826b9031a9376c761ebdeda1b1dcbf4
#
_cell.length_a   1.000
_cell.length_b   1.000
_cell.length_c   1.000
_cell.angle_alpha   90.00
_cell.angle_beta   90.00
_cell.angle_gamma   90.00
#
_symmetry.space_group_name_H-M   'P 1'
#
loop_
_entity.id
_entity.type
_entity.pdbx_description
1 polymer ?
#
loop_
_entity_poly.entity_id
_entity_poly.type
_entity_poly.pdbx_seq_one_letter_code
_entity_poly.pdbx_strand_id
1 'polypeptide(L)'
;MGALLTTRSLSKRFGALVVTDSVSLDVEQGELHAIIGPNGAGKTTLINQLSGELGSDSGTVHFDGGDVTSQGIEARARRGLVRSYQITSIFEDFTVLENATLSAMGAKQHAMRFWRPMLSDAKAVATARQALVDTGLSEREAVLAGELAYGERRQLELAMSLSAGPKFMLLDEPMAGMSVQESAAVTSLLQRLKGRYTILLVEHDMSAVFALADRISVLVYGKVLFTGTPEEVRNHPEVRSVYLGEEAL
;
A
#
# COMPACT_ATOMS: atom_id res chain seq x y z
N MET A 1 -8.70 -19.70 -4.50
CA MET A 1 -8.25 -18.59 -5.36
C MET A 1 -6.75 -18.58 -5.27
N GLY A 2 -5.99 -18.23 -6.32
CA GLY A 2 -4.53 -18.23 -6.26
C GLY A 2 -4.00 -16.90 -5.74
N ALA A 3 -2.74 -16.87 -5.30
CA ALA A 3 -2.08 -15.66 -4.85
C ALA A 3 -2.01 -14.63 -5.99
N LEU A 4 -2.40 -13.38 -5.69
CA LEU A 4 -2.34 -12.26 -6.65
C LEU A 4 -0.91 -11.73 -6.79
N LEU A 5 -0.14 -11.74 -5.70
CA LEU A 5 1.28 -11.40 -5.67
C LEU A 5 2.06 -12.53 -5.02
N THR A 6 3.16 -12.96 -5.67
CA THR A 6 4.08 -13.92 -5.08
C THR A 6 5.52 -13.47 -5.23
N THR A 7 6.34 -13.74 -4.23
CA THR A 7 7.80 -13.63 -4.33
C THR A 7 8.43 -14.97 -4.04
N ARG A 8 9.55 -15.25 -4.70
CA ARG A 8 10.34 -16.46 -4.45
C ARG A 8 11.81 -16.09 -4.29
N SER A 9 12.33 -16.37 -3.10
CA SER A 9 13.74 -16.16 -2.72
C SER A 9 14.29 -14.78 -3.08
N LEU A 10 13.47 -13.73 -2.87
CA LEU A 10 13.80 -12.35 -3.24
C LEU A 10 14.92 -11.83 -2.34
N SER A 11 16.02 -11.37 -2.94
CA SER A 11 17.18 -10.92 -2.19
C SER A 11 17.72 -9.60 -2.71
N LYS A 12 18.24 -8.77 -1.78
CA LYS A 12 18.91 -7.49 -2.07
C LYS A 12 20.05 -7.22 -1.12
N ARG A 13 21.17 -6.77 -1.69
CA ARG A 13 22.36 -6.37 -0.95
C ARG A 13 22.76 -4.95 -1.30
N PHE A 14 23.33 -4.25 -0.35
CA PHE A 14 23.98 -2.96 -0.52
C PHE A 14 25.45 -3.11 -0.02
N GLY A 15 26.36 -3.31 -0.95
CA GLY A 15 27.73 -3.68 -0.61
C GLY A 15 27.78 -5.00 0.16
N ALA A 16 28.30 -5.00 1.38
CA ALA A 16 28.39 -6.18 2.23
C ALA A 16 27.09 -6.47 3.00
N LEU A 17 26.16 -5.49 3.09
CA LEU A 17 24.92 -5.61 3.86
C LEU A 17 23.86 -6.32 3.04
N VAL A 18 23.38 -7.47 3.52
CA VAL A 18 22.18 -8.15 3.00
C VAL A 18 20.95 -7.55 3.70
N VAL A 19 20.07 -6.92 2.94
CA VAL A 19 18.88 -6.22 3.49
C VAL A 19 17.61 -7.04 3.32
N THR A 20 17.47 -7.77 2.20
CA THR A 20 16.47 -8.85 2.06
C THR A 20 17.22 -10.12 1.68
N ASP A 21 16.87 -11.24 2.32
CA ASP A 21 17.56 -12.52 2.17
C ASP A 21 16.53 -13.63 1.93
N SER A 22 16.39 -14.02 0.67
CA SER A 22 15.55 -15.13 0.23
C SER A 22 14.07 -14.98 0.65
N VAL A 23 13.53 -13.75 0.63
CA VAL A 23 12.15 -13.47 1.02
C VAL A 23 11.18 -14.12 0.05
N SER A 24 10.35 -15.02 0.58
CA SER A 24 9.24 -15.63 -0.15
C SER A 24 7.93 -15.27 0.54
N LEU A 25 6.99 -14.71 -0.22
CA LEU A 25 5.72 -14.18 0.26
C LEU A 25 4.62 -14.49 -0.76
N ASP A 26 3.45 -14.86 -0.28
CA ASP A 26 2.25 -15.03 -1.08
C ASP A 26 1.14 -14.17 -0.49
N VAL A 27 0.51 -13.32 -1.33
CA VAL A 27 -0.64 -12.50 -0.95
C VAL A 27 -1.82 -12.89 -1.82
N GLU A 28 -2.89 -13.36 -1.19
CA GLU A 28 -4.09 -13.82 -1.87
C GLU A 28 -4.94 -12.65 -2.37
N GLN A 29 -5.75 -12.89 -3.40
CA GLN A 29 -6.67 -11.87 -3.89
C GLN A 29 -7.72 -11.50 -2.84
N GLY A 30 -7.89 -10.21 -2.57
CA GLY A 30 -8.82 -9.67 -1.57
C GLY A 30 -8.27 -9.69 -0.13
N GLU A 31 -7.06 -10.23 0.08
CA GLU A 31 -6.40 -10.28 1.38
C GLU A 31 -5.87 -8.89 1.79
N LEU A 32 -6.01 -8.54 3.06
CA LEU A 32 -5.21 -7.52 3.71
C LEU A 32 -4.07 -8.23 4.44
N HIS A 33 -2.90 -8.22 3.84
CA HIS A 33 -1.68 -8.82 4.36
C HIS A 33 -0.81 -7.74 5.00
N ALA A 34 -0.40 -7.92 6.26
CA ALA A 34 0.51 -6.98 6.92
C ALA A 34 1.94 -7.50 6.95
N ILE A 35 2.91 -6.60 6.79
CA ILE A 35 4.33 -6.87 7.07
C ILE A 35 4.74 -6.04 8.28
N ILE A 36 5.21 -6.73 9.31
CA ILE A 36 5.74 -6.12 10.53
C ILE A 36 7.19 -6.54 10.75
N GLY A 37 7.88 -5.86 11.66
CA GLY A 37 9.25 -6.20 12.03
C GLY A 37 9.98 -4.98 12.59
N PRO A 38 11.11 -5.18 13.28
CA PRO A 38 11.87 -4.08 13.87
C PRO A 38 12.39 -3.09 12.82
N ASN A 39 12.87 -1.95 13.29
CA ASN A 39 13.57 -0.99 12.41
C ASN A 39 14.82 -1.64 11.84
N GLY A 40 15.05 -1.43 10.54
CA GLY A 40 16.16 -2.07 9.83
C GLY A 40 15.91 -3.52 9.40
N ALA A 41 14.71 -4.08 9.63
CA ALA A 41 14.38 -5.45 9.20
C ALA A 41 14.32 -5.64 7.67
N GLY A 42 14.31 -4.55 6.88
CA GLY A 42 14.25 -4.62 5.41
C GLY A 42 12.87 -4.35 4.81
N LYS A 43 11.87 -3.93 5.61
CA LYS A 43 10.48 -3.69 5.17
C LYS A 43 10.40 -2.72 3.99
N THR A 44 10.99 -1.53 4.11
CA THR A 44 11.01 -0.52 3.03
C THR A 44 11.73 -1.03 1.78
N THR A 45 12.85 -1.77 1.95
CA THR A 45 13.55 -2.39 0.82
C THR A 45 12.67 -3.40 0.11
N LEU A 46 11.96 -4.24 0.85
CA LEU A 46 11.02 -5.21 0.29
C LEU A 46 9.88 -4.49 -0.48
N ILE A 47 9.28 -3.45 0.08
CA ILE A 47 8.27 -2.65 -0.61
C ILE A 47 8.82 -2.04 -1.91
N ASN A 48 10.05 -1.50 -1.89
CA ASN A 48 10.69 -0.95 -3.08
C ASN A 48 10.95 -2.01 -4.15
N GLN A 49 11.30 -3.24 -3.75
CA GLN A 49 11.42 -4.37 -4.66
C GLN A 49 10.07 -4.79 -5.25
N LEU A 50 9.00 -4.83 -4.44
CA LEU A 50 7.66 -5.18 -4.87
C LEU A 50 7.04 -4.13 -5.79
N SER A 51 7.29 -2.84 -5.52
CA SER A 51 6.81 -1.74 -6.39
C SER A 51 7.57 -1.62 -7.70
N GLY A 52 8.78 -2.21 -7.80
CA GLY A 52 9.67 -2.07 -8.96
C GLY A 52 10.51 -0.81 -8.93
N GLU A 53 10.55 -0.11 -7.80
CA GLU A 53 11.43 1.05 -7.55
C GLU A 53 12.89 0.61 -7.37
N LEU A 54 13.07 -0.57 -6.80
CA LEU A 54 14.37 -1.19 -6.58
C LEU A 54 14.43 -2.58 -7.23
N GLY A 55 15.43 -2.80 -8.08
CA GLY A 55 15.70 -4.13 -8.63
C GLY A 55 16.26 -5.08 -7.58
N SER A 56 15.82 -6.32 -7.61
CA SER A 56 16.37 -7.40 -6.78
C SER A 56 17.66 -7.96 -7.38
N ASP A 57 18.56 -8.46 -6.54
CA ASP A 57 19.79 -9.09 -6.99
C ASP A 57 19.53 -10.56 -7.37
N SER A 58 18.55 -11.20 -6.75
CA SER A 58 18.08 -12.55 -7.09
C SER A 58 16.63 -12.75 -6.65
N GLY A 59 16.04 -13.86 -7.08
CA GLY A 59 14.66 -14.21 -6.83
C GLY A 59 13.70 -13.62 -7.87
N THR A 60 12.40 -13.87 -7.72
CA THR A 60 11.36 -13.46 -8.66
C THR A 60 10.16 -12.81 -7.97
N VAL A 61 9.51 -11.91 -8.69
CA VAL A 61 8.22 -11.30 -8.32
C VAL A 61 7.21 -11.63 -9.40
N HIS A 62 6.10 -12.28 -9.05
CA HIS A 62 4.98 -12.54 -9.93
C HIS A 62 3.77 -11.75 -9.45
N PHE A 63 3.09 -11.13 -10.38
CA PHE A 63 1.87 -10.36 -10.12
C PHE A 63 0.81 -10.65 -11.17
N ASP A 64 -0.41 -10.95 -10.73
CA ASP A 64 -1.55 -11.25 -11.61
C ASP A 64 -1.20 -12.31 -12.67
N GLY A 65 -0.60 -13.42 -12.23
CA GLY A 65 -0.20 -14.56 -13.05
C GLY A 65 1.01 -14.34 -13.98
N GLY A 66 1.64 -13.16 -13.95
CA GLY A 66 2.79 -12.86 -14.81
C GLY A 66 4.05 -12.51 -14.04
N ASP A 67 5.22 -12.85 -14.57
CA ASP A 67 6.50 -12.40 -14.06
C ASP A 67 6.67 -10.89 -14.28
N VAL A 68 6.94 -10.16 -13.20
CA VAL A 68 7.18 -8.72 -13.19
C VAL A 68 8.55 -8.36 -12.63
N THR A 69 9.43 -9.33 -12.44
CA THR A 69 10.71 -9.18 -11.75
C THR A 69 11.56 -8.05 -12.33
N SER A 70 11.67 -7.98 -13.66
CA SER A 70 12.44 -6.95 -14.36
C SER A 70 11.65 -5.68 -14.70
N GLN A 71 10.36 -5.62 -14.34
CA GLN A 71 9.50 -4.48 -14.65
C GLN A 71 9.66 -3.37 -13.60
N GLY A 72 9.80 -2.12 -14.07
CA GLY A 72 9.82 -0.94 -13.21
C GLY A 72 8.42 -0.49 -12.78
N ILE A 73 8.37 0.55 -11.96
CA ILE A 73 7.18 1.12 -11.31
C ILE A 73 6.02 1.31 -12.30
N GLU A 74 6.28 2.01 -13.42
CA GLU A 74 5.22 2.34 -14.38
C GLU A 74 4.57 1.10 -15.01
N ALA A 75 5.37 0.08 -15.31
CA ALA A 75 4.87 -1.15 -15.92
C ALA A 75 4.01 -1.94 -14.92
N ARG A 76 4.42 -2.00 -13.64
CA ARG A 76 3.66 -2.63 -12.57
C ARG A 76 2.39 -1.85 -12.24
N ALA A 77 2.46 -0.51 -12.19
CA ALA A 77 1.29 0.35 -11.99
C ALA A 77 0.24 0.16 -13.09
N ARG A 78 0.66 0.08 -14.35
CA ARG A 78 -0.24 -0.22 -15.48
C ARG A 78 -0.93 -1.58 -15.36
N ARG A 79 -0.35 -2.54 -14.66
CA ARG A 79 -0.97 -3.84 -14.36
C ARG A 79 -1.90 -3.78 -13.16
N GLY A 80 -1.92 -2.66 -12.43
CA GLY A 80 -2.77 -2.45 -11.26
C GLY A 80 -2.08 -2.67 -9.91
N LEU A 81 -0.72 -2.73 -9.87
CA LEU A 81 0.03 -2.71 -8.62
C LEU A 81 0.36 -1.25 -8.30
N VAL A 82 -0.39 -0.66 -7.37
CA VAL A 82 -0.29 0.75 -6.99
C VAL A 82 0.36 0.87 -5.61
N ARG A 83 1.31 1.78 -5.46
CA ARG A 83 1.92 2.14 -4.18
C ARG A 83 1.44 3.51 -3.73
N SER A 84 1.04 3.64 -2.46
CA SER A 84 0.94 4.94 -1.80
C SER A 84 2.33 5.37 -1.34
N TYR A 85 2.72 6.61 -1.64
CA TYR A 85 4.00 7.16 -1.20
C TYR A 85 3.84 7.90 0.12
N GLN A 86 4.87 7.85 0.99
CA GLN A 86 4.92 8.63 2.24
C GLN A 86 4.95 10.15 1.98
N ILE A 87 5.47 10.58 0.81
CA ILE A 87 5.47 11.98 0.40
C ILE A 87 4.24 12.21 -0.47
N THR A 88 3.36 13.02 0.03
CA THR A 88 2.10 13.40 -0.59
C THR A 88 2.33 14.07 -1.93
N SER A 89 2.01 13.40 -3.03
CA SER A 89 2.01 14.00 -4.36
C SER A 89 0.64 14.64 -4.67
N ILE A 90 0.10 15.38 -3.70
CA ILE A 90 -1.15 16.15 -3.85
C ILE A 90 -0.79 17.48 -4.53
N PHE A 91 -1.55 17.83 -5.54
CA PHE A 91 -1.51 19.16 -6.14
C PHE A 91 -2.36 20.10 -5.27
N GLU A 92 -1.70 20.91 -4.45
CA GLU A 92 -2.37 21.78 -3.46
C GLU A 92 -3.31 22.80 -4.07
N ASP A 93 -2.99 23.28 -5.26
CA ASP A 93 -3.79 24.25 -6.03
C ASP A 93 -4.96 23.60 -6.79
N PHE A 94 -5.08 22.28 -6.76
CA PHE A 94 -6.19 21.54 -7.36
C PHE A 94 -7.22 21.20 -6.29
N THR A 95 -8.48 21.09 -6.69
CA THR A 95 -9.52 20.58 -5.82
C THR A 95 -9.30 19.09 -5.51
N VAL A 96 -9.96 18.61 -4.47
CA VAL A 96 -9.99 17.20 -4.09
C VAL A 96 -10.43 16.34 -5.27
N LEU A 97 -11.48 16.75 -6.00
CA LEU A 97 -11.98 16.03 -7.17
C LEU A 97 -10.98 16.04 -8.32
N GLU A 98 -10.30 17.15 -8.57
CA GLU A 98 -9.28 17.24 -9.62
C GLU A 98 -8.10 16.33 -9.34
N ASN A 99 -7.60 16.28 -8.11
CA ASN A 99 -6.53 15.37 -7.71
C ASN A 99 -6.92 13.90 -7.97
N ALA A 100 -8.09 13.48 -7.51
CA ALA A 100 -8.58 12.12 -7.70
C ALA A 100 -8.83 11.80 -9.19
N THR A 101 -9.36 12.79 -9.96
CA THR A 101 -9.61 12.62 -11.40
C THR A 101 -8.32 12.46 -12.18
N LEU A 102 -7.27 13.24 -11.83
CA LEU A 102 -5.95 13.13 -12.45
C LEU A 102 -5.37 11.71 -12.29
N SER A 103 -5.49 11.13 -11.10
CA SER A 103 -5.07 9.75 -10.85
C SER A 103 -5.86 8.73 -11.69
N ALA A 104 -7.17 8.91 -11.81
CA ALA A 104 -8.01 8.06 -12.64
C ALA A 104 -7.65 8.12 -14.14
N MET A 105 -7.23 9.28 -14.63
CA MET A 105 -6.77 9.48 -16.02
C MET A 105 -5.40 8.86 -16.26
N GLY A 106 -4.45 9.04 -15.31
CA GLY A 106 -3.08 8.54 -15.42
C GLY A 106 -3.02 7.01 -15.59
N ALA A 107 -3.87 6.30 -14.89
CA ALA A 107 -3.95 4.84 -14.97
C ALA A 107 -4.40 4.32 -16.36
N LYS A 108 -5.13 5.11 -17.14
CA LYS A 108 -5.77 4.70 -18.41
C LYS A 108 -5.02 5.12 -19.68
N GLN A 109 -3.77 5.56 -19.61
CA GLN A 109 -3.00 6.06 -20.76
C GLN A 109 -3.65 7.22 -21.54
N HIS A 110 -4.63 7.91 -20.95
CA HIS A 110 -5.25 9.07 -21.58
C HIS A 110 -4.47 10.38 -21.36
N ALA A 111 -3.27 10.29 -20.82
CA ALA A 111 -2.36 11.41 -20.56
C ALA A 111 -2.01 12.26 -21.80
N MET A 112 -2.30 11.79 -23.03
CA MET A 112 -2.07 12.51 -24.29
C MET A 112 -3.22 13.47 -24.69
N ARG A 113 -4.26 13.62 -23.85
CA ARG A 113 -5.39 14.54 -24.15
C ARG A 113 -5.26 15.90 -23.44
N PHE A 114 -4.11 16.56 -23.57
CA PHE A 114 -3.84 17.90 -22.99
C PHE A 114 -4.78 19.02 -23.46
N TRP A 115 -5.57 18.79 -24.51
CA TRP A 115 -6.43 19.79 -25.14
C TRP A 115 -7.86 19.84 -24.59
N ARG A 116 -8.23 18.96 -23.65
CA ARG A 116 -9.57 18.95 -23.06
C ARG A 116 -9.49 19.23 -21.56
N PRO A 117 -10.45 19.99 -21.01
CA PRO A 117 -10.54 20.16 -19.56
C PRO A 117 -10.58 18.79 -18.85
N MET A 118 -9.80 18.62 -17.79
CA MET A 118 -9.67 17.35 -17.05
C MET A 118 -11.04 16.81 -16.61
N LEU A 119 -11.91 17.67 -16.09
CA LEU A 119 -13.25 17.30 -15.64
C LEU A 119 -14.24 16.98 -16.76
N SER A 120 -13.85 17.08 -18.03
CA SER A 120 -14.68 16.67 -19.17
C SER A 120 -14.68 15.15 -19.41
N ASP A 121 -13.76 14.38 -18.79
CA ASP A 121 -13.78 12.92 -18.84
C ASP A 121 -14.75 12.37 -17.79
N ALA A 122 -16.03 12.22 -18.19
CA ALA A 122 -17.09 11.77 -17.31
C ALA A 122 -16.78 10.41 -16.62
N LYS A 123 -16.02 9.51 -17.28
CA LYS A 123 -15.65 8.21 -16.72
C LYS A 123 -14.58 8.35 -15.64
N ALA A 124 -13.58 9.20 -15.85
CA ALA A 124 -12.55 9.48 -14.86
C ALA A 124 -13.16 10.19 -13.64
N VAL A 125 -14.02 11.20 -13.87
CA VAL A 125 -14.73 11.92 -12.81
C VAL A 125 -15.61 10.97 -12.00
N ALA A 126 -16.37 10.07 -12.63
CA ALA A 126 -17.19 9.09 -11.92
C ALA A 126 -16.33 8.14 -11.05
N THR A 127 -15.19 7.69 -11.58
CA THR A 127 -14.25 6.86 -10.81
C THR A 127 -13.69 7.62 -9.62
N ALA A 128 -13.28 8.88 -9.82
CA ALA A 128 -12.79 9.75 -8.76
C ALA A 128 -13.84 9.97 -7.66
N ARG A 129 -15.10 10.32 -8.02
CA ARG A 129 -16.17 10.50 -7.06
C ARG A 129 -16.45 9.24 -6.25
N GLN A 130 -16.43 8.05 -6.89
CA GLN A 130 -16.59 6.81 -6.15
C GLN A 130 -15.45 6.61 -5.12
N ALA A 131 -14.20 6.91 -5.49
CA ALA A 131 -13.08 6.84 -4.57
C ALA A 131 -13.21 7.84 -3.42
N LEU A 132 -13.72 9.07 -3.69
CA LEU A 132 -14.01 10.06 -2.64
C LEU A 132 -15.15 9.60 -1.70
N VAL A 133 -16.16 8.91 -2.22
CA VAL A 133 -17.20 8.27 -1.37
C VAL A 133 -16.57 7.20 -0.49
N ASP A 134 -15.76 6.31 -1.08
CA ASP A 134 -15.12 5.22 -0.35
C ASP A 134 -14.19 5.72 0.77
N THR A 135 -13.55 6.90 0.58
CA THR A 135 -12.63 7.51 1.55
C THR A 135 -13.27 8.56 2.47
N GLY A 136 -14.54 8.89 2.28
CA GLY A 136 -15.28 9.85 3.14
C GLY A 136 -15.03 11.32 2.80
N LEU A 137 -14.56 11.64 1.59
CA LEU A 137 -14.25 12.99 1.13
C LEU A 137 -15.27 13.58 0.15
N SER A 138 -16.45 12.96 -0.02
CA SER A 138 -17.46 13.39 -0.99
C SER A 138 -17.88 14.85 -0.82
N GLU A 139 -18.07 15.30 0.42
CA GLU A 139 -18.49 16.67 0.72
C GLU A 139 -17.36 17.70 0.57
N ARG A 140 -16.16 17.23 0.37
CA ARG A 140 -14.96 18.05 0.17
C ARG A 140 -14.51 18.14 -1.31
N GLU A 141 -15.28 17.59 -2.25
CA GLU A 141 -14.83 17.47 -3.66
C GLU A 141 -14.42 18.80 -4.31
N ALA A 142 -15.01 19.91 -3.91
CA ALA A 142 -14.73 21.24 -4.44
C ALA A 142 -13.70 22.05 -3.63
N VAL A 143 -13.23 21.53 -2.49
CA VAL A 143 -12.24 22.20 -1.64
C VAL A 143 -10.85 22.03 -2.26
N LEU A 144 -10.00 23.08 -2.17
CA LEU A 144 -8.59 22.95 -2.57
C LEU A 144 -7.84 21.98 -1.66
N ALA A 145 -7.03 21.11 -2.26
CA ALA A 145 -6.30 20.11 -1.49
C ALA A 145 -5.33 20.72 -0.46
N GLY A 146 -4.83 21.94 -0.74
CA GLY A 146 -4.01 22.72 0.20
C GLY A 146 -4.74 23.15 1.47
N GLU A 147 -6.08 23.23 1.45
CA GLU A 147 -6.91 23.62 2.60
C GLU A 147 -7.32 22.44 3.50
N LEU A 148 -7.02 21.22 3.07
CA LEU A 148 -7.37 20.01 3.85
C LEU A 148 -6.52 19.89 5.11
N ALA A 149 -7.14 19.42 6.19
CA ALA A 149 -6.44 18.96 7.37
C ALA A 149 -5.54 17.75 7.06
N TYR A 150 -4.55 17.47 7.90
CA TYR A 150 -3.58 16.39 7.66
C TYR A 150 -4.24 15.01 7.43
N GLY A 151 -5.22 14.65 8.25
CA GLY A 151 -5.98 13.40 8.09
C GLY A 151 -6.78 13.35 6.79
N GLU A 152 -7.40 14.48 6.37
CA GLU A 152 -8.13 14.58 5.11
C GLU A 152 -7.19 14.47 3.89
N ARG A 153 -5.96 15.00 4.00
CA ARG A 153 -4.93 14.82 2.94
C ARG A 153 -4.57 13.35 2.75
N ARG A 154 -4.44 12.58 3.85
CA ARG A 154 -4.20 11.12 3.78
C ARG A 154 -5.38 10.37 3.18
N GLN A 155 -6.61 10.77 3.50
CA GLN A 155 -7.79 10.21 2.84
C GLN A 155 -7.79 10.52 1.33
N LEU A 156 -7.35 11.72 0.93
CA LEU A 156 -7.20 12.08 -0.49
C LEU A 156 -6.14 11.23 -1.19
N GLU A 157 -4.99 10.96 -0.56
CA GLU A 157 -3.96 10.06 -1.10
C GLU A 157 -4.51 8.65 -1.36
N LEU A 158 -5.29 8.13 -0.41
CA LEU A 158 -5.96 6.85 -0.57
C LEU A 158 -7.01 6.92 -1.69
N ALA A 159 -7.78 8.01 -1.79
CA ALA A 159 -8.72 8.22 -2.88
C ALA A 159 -8.04 8.26 -4.24
N MET A 160 -6.90 8.95 -4.36
CA MET A 160 -6.09 8.97 -5.57
C MET A 160 -5.60 7.57 -5.94
N SER A 161 -5.12 6.80 -4.96
CA SER A 161 -4.70 5.42 -5.16
C SER A 161 -5.85 4.53 -5.64
N LEU A 162 -7.04 4.66 -5.04
CA LEU A 162 -8.25 3.94 -5.44
C LEU A 162 -8.74 4.37 -6.84
N SER A 163 -8.63 5.66 -7.16
CA SER A 163 -9.01 6.21 -8.48
C SER A 163 -8.17 5.62 -9.62
N ALA A 164 -6.93 5.23 -9.35
CA ALA A 164 -6.09 4.53 -10.31
C ALA A 164 -6.62 3.12 -10.66
N GLY A 165 -7.61 2.59 -9.96
CA GLY A 165 -8.20 1.28 -10.20
C GLY A 165 -7.27 0.13 -9.85
N PRO A 166 -6.70 0.09 -8.65
CA PRO A 166 -5.71 -0.92 -8.27
C PRO A 166 -6.32 -2.31 -8.17
N LYS A 167 -5.56 -3.32 -8.59
CA LYS A 167 -5.79 -4.71 -8.20
C LYS A 167 -5.10 -5.02 -6.87
N PHE A 168 -3.98 -4.33 -6.63
CA PHE A 168 -3.12 -4.50 -5.47
C PHE A 168 -2.58 -3.16 -4.99
N MET A 169 -2.72 -2.88 -3.71
CA MET A 169 -2.25 -1.65 -3.06
C MET A 169 -1.09 -1.96 -2.11
N LEU A 170 0.03 -1.27 -2.29
CA LEU A 170 1.13 -1.23 -1.33
C LEU A 170 0.97 0.02 -0.46
N LEU A 171 0.70 -0.15 0.81
CA LEU A 171 0.58 0.93 1.78
C LEU A 171 1.77 0.88 2.76
N ASP A 172 2.59 1.91 2.74
CA ASP A 172 3.82 2.00 3.52
C ASP A 172 3.63 3.05 4.63
N GLU A 173 3.41 2.58 5.86
CA GLU A 173 3.16 3.36 7.07
C GLU A 173 2.09 4.46 6.89
N PRO A 174 0.88 4.12 6.41
CA PRO A 174 -0.15 5.10 6.10
C PRO A 174 -0.63 5.90 7.33
N MET A 175 -0.37 5.42 8.54
CA MET A 175 -0.78 6.06 9.79
C MET A 175 0.36 6.82 10.48
N ALA A 176 1.57 6.88 9.86
CA ALA A 176 2.71 7.55 10.47
C ALA A 176 2.43 9.05 10.73
N GLY A 177 2.75 9.51 11.93
CA GLY A 177 2.58 10.92 12.32
C GLY A 177 1.14 11.36 12.62
N MET A 178 0.18 10.43 12.63
CA MET A 178 -1.23 10.71 12.95
C MET A 178 -1.49 10.70 14.46
N SER A 179 -2.48 11.47 14.89
CA SER A 179 -3.10 11.33 16.20
C SER A 179 -3.86 9.99 16.29
N VAL A 180 -4.18 9.55 17.52
CA VAL A 180 -4.95 8.32 17.77
C VAL A 180 -6.30 8.34 17.03
N GLN A 181 -6.98 9.50 17.01
CA GLN A 181 -8.28 9.64 16.33
C GLN A 181 -8.15 9.53 14.80
N GLU A 182 -7.12 10.14 14.22
CA GLU A 182 -6.87 10.06 12.77
C GLU A 182 -6.48 8.63 12.37
N SER A 183 -5.61 7.95 13.13
CA SER A 183 -5.26 6.54 12.93
C SER A 183 -6.48 5.64 13.00
N ALA A 184 -7.39 5.86 13.96
CA ALA A 184 -8.63 5.11 14.06
C ALA A 184 -9.55 5.34 12.84
N ALA A 185 -9.60 6.57 12.30
CA ALA A 185 -10.36 6.86 11.09
C ALA A 185 -9.79 6.13 9.86
N VAL A 186 -8.46 6.13 9.68
CA VAL A 186 -7.78 5.40 8.60
C VAL A 186 -7.96 3.88 8.77
N THR A 187 -7.84 3.37 10.00
CA THR A 187 -8.11 1.95 10.30
C THR A 187 -9.53 1.56 9.89
N SER A 188 -10.53 2.37 10.27
CA SER A 188 -11.92 2.14 9.88
C SER A 188 -12.12 2.20 8.37
N LEU A 189 -11.40 3.09 7.68
CA LEU A 189 -11.41 3.17 6.23
C LEU A 189 -10.83 1.90 5.59
N LEU A 190 -9.64 1.46 6.00
CA LEU A 190 -9.00 0.25 5.49
C LEU A 190 -9.86 -1.00 5.76
N GLN A 191 -10.56 -1.04 6.91
CA GLN A 191 -11.51 -2.12 7.22
C GLN A 191 -12.67 -2.17 6.20
N ARG A 192 -13.18 -1.03 5.73
CA ARG A 192 -14.23 -0.98 4.68
C ARG A 192 -13.71 -1.39 3.29
N LEU A 193 -12.43 -1.19 3.02
CA LEU A 193 -11.79 -1.56 1.75
C LEU A 193 -11.36 -3.04 1.70
N LYS A 194 -11.19 -3.67 2.86
CA LYS A 194 -10.83 -5.07 3.02
C LYS A 194 -11.82 -5.98 2.27
N GLY A 195 -11.31 -7.00 1.59
CA GLY A 195 -12.09 -7.90 0.74
C GLY A 195 -12.46 -7.34 -0.63
N ARG A 196 -12.55 -6.01 -0.79
CA ARG A 196 -12.78 -5.34 -2.08
C ARG A 196 -11.48 -5.12 -2.85
N TYR A 197 -10.41 -4.87 -2.11
CA TYR A 197 -9.06 -4.66 -2.64
C TYR A 197 -8.07 -5.60 -1.99
N THR A 198 -7.03 -5.96 -2.71
CA THR A 198 -5.88 -6.67 -2.14
C THR A 198 -4.90 -5.63 -1.63
N ILE A 199 -4.53 -5.72 -0.36
CA ILE A 199 -3.71 -4.70 0.31
C ILE A 199 -2.51 -5.37 0.97
N LEU A 200 -1.31 -4.88 0.68
CA LEU A 200 -0.13 -5.15 1.49
C LEU A 200 0.18 -3.92 2.32
N LEU A 201 0.08 -4.06 3.63
CA LEU A 201 0.24 -3.00 4.61
C LEU A 201 1.57 -3.17 5.34
N VAL A 202 2.43 -2.17 5.32
CA VAL A 202 3.56 -2.07 6.26
C VAL A 202 3.17 -1.09 7.34
N GLU A 203 3.16 -1.53 8.58
CA GLU A 203 2.81 -0.71 9.74
C GLU A 203 3.59 -1.16 10.99
N HIS A 204 3.73 -0.24 11.94
CA HIS A 204 4.33 -0.50 13.24
C HIS A 204 3.33 -0.32 14.40
N ASP A 205 2.14 0.23 14.15
CA ASP A 205 1.03 0.23 15.10
C ASP A 205 0.40 -1.16 15.15
N MET A 206 0.78 -1.93 16.17
CA MET A 206 0.32 -3.31 16.33
C MET A 206 -1.18 -3.40 16.54
N SER A 207 -1.80 -2.40 17.17
CA SER A 207 -3.26 -2.38 17.39
C SER A 207 -3.99 -2.30 16.05
N ALA A 208 -3.55 -1.43 15.15
CA ALA A 208 -4.09 -1.32 13.81
C ALA A 208 -3.83 -2.58 12.97
N VAL A 209 -2.61 -3.12 13.03
CA VAL A 209 -2.24 -4.35 12.31
C VAL A 209 -3.12 -5.52 12.73
N PHE A 210 -3.25 -5.78 14.03
CA PHE A 210 -4.08 -6.89 14.54
C PHE A 210 -5.57 -6.71 14.26
N ALA A 211 -6.06 -5.47 14.18
CA ALA A 211 -7.45 -5.19 13.83
C ALA A 211 -7.75 -5.37 12.34
N LEU A 212 -6.77 -5.14 11.46
CA LEU A 212 -6.96 -5.09 10.02
C LEU A 212 -6.57 -6.39 9.30
N ALA A 213 -5.42 -6.97 9.64
CA ALA A 213 -4.80 -8.02 8.84
C ALA A 213 -5.60 -9.33 8.84
N ASP A 214 -5.64 -9.99 7.66
CA ASP A 214 -6.04 -11.40 7.56
C ASP A 214 -4.85 -12.30 7.89
N ARG A 215 -3.66 -11.91 7.39
CA ARG A 215 -2.39 -12.57 7.67
C ARG A 215 -1.30 -11.53 7.89
N ILE A 216 -0.31 -11.93 8.67
CA ILE A 216 0.83 -11.08 9.03
C ILE A 216 2.11 -11.85 8.74
N SER A 217 3.03 -11.23 8.02
CA SER A 217 4.41 -11.70 7.87
C SER A 217 5.34 -10.89 8.76
N VAL A 218 6.11 -11.56 9.59
CA VAL A 218 7.11 -10.95 10.48
C VAL A 218 8.46 -10.99 9.79
N LEU A 219 9.00 -9.82 9.46
CA LEU A 219 10.30 -9.68 8.82
C LEU A 219 11.36 -9.33 9.88
N VAL A 220 12.45 -10.11 9.93
CA VAL A 220 13.56 -9.92 10.87
C VAL A 220 14.88 -10.16 10.14
N TYR A 221 15.79 -9.19 10.19
CA TYR A 221 17.09 -9.26 9.52
C TYR A 221 17.01 -9.69 8.04
N GLY A 222 16.02 -9.14 7.33
CA GLY A 222 15.83 -9.42 5.90
C GLY A 222 15.15 -10.75 5.57
N LYS A 223 14.72 -11.53 6.55
CA LYS A 223 14.06 -12.83 6.37
C LYS A 223 12.64 -12.81 6.92
N VAL A 224 11.76 -13.57 6.30
CA VAL A 224 10.44 -13.85 6.89
C VAL A 224 10.65 -14.89 7.99
N LEU A 225 10.46 -14.47 9.24
CA LEU A 225 10.54 -15.32 10.42
C LEU A 225 9.32 -16.22 10.53
N PHE A 226 8.14 -15.63 10.35
CA PHE A 226 6.86 -16.33 10.48
C PHE A 226 5.78 -15.61 9.64
N THR A 227 4.83 -16.38 9.12
CA THR A 227 3.61 -15.86 8.48
C THR A 227 2.41 -16.64 9.00
N GLY A 228 1.40 -15.95 9.49
CA GLY A 228 0.18 -16.56 10.02
C GLY A 228 -0.93 -15.54 10.25
N THR A 229 -2.02 -15.99 10.84
CA THR A 229 -3.11 -15.12 11.30
C THR A 229 -2.64 -14.20 12.43
N PRO A 230 -3.36 -13.11 12.72
CA PRO A 230 -3.02 -12.23 13.86
C PRO A 230 -2.88 -13.01 15.19
N GLU A 231 -3.72 -14.01 15.43
CA GLU A 231 -3.67 -14.82 16.64
C GLU A 231 -2.44 -15.73 16.69
N GLU A 232 -2.10 -16.38 15.57
CA GLU A 232 -0.88 -17.21 15.47
C GLU A 232 0.38 -16.40 15.69
N VAL A 233 0.47 -15.20 15.06
CA VAL A 233 1.62 -14.29 15.21
C VAL A 233 1.77 -13.82 16.65
N ARG A 234 0.67 -13.45 17.33
CA ARG A 234 0.68 -13.02 18.73
C ARG A 234 1.18 -14.10 19.67
N ASN A 235 0.87 -15.36 19.38
CA ASN A 235 1.22 -16.51 20.23
C ASN A 235 2.55 -17.17 19.84
N HIS A 236 3.18 -16.76 18.73
CA HIS A 236 4.41 -17.39 18.25
C HIS A 236 5.61 -17.06 19.15
N PRO A 237 6.30 -18.07 19.75
CA PRO A 237 7.37 -17.82 20.73
C PRO A 237 8.52 -16.97 20.21
N GLU A 238 9.02 -17.24 18.99
CA GLU A 238 10.12 -16.48 18.41
C GLU A 238 9.72 -15.06 18.06
N VAL A 239 8.48 -14.83 17.59
CA VAL A 239 7.97 -13.49 17.32
C VAL A 239 7.89 -12.68 18.62
N ARG A 240 7.41 -13.26 19.68
CA ARG A 240 7.36 -12.62 20.99
C ARG A 240 8.75 -12.25 21.50
N SER A 241 9.71 -13.14 21.38
CA SER A 241 11.07 -12.90 21.88
C SER A 241 11.83 -11.84 21.07
N VAL A 242 11.60 -11.75 19.75
CA VAL A 242 12.38 -10.89 18.85
C VAL A 242 11.72 -9.54 18.62
N TYR A 243 10.41 -9.47 18.62
CA TYR A 243 9.68 -8.29 18.17
C TYR A 243 8.61 -7.77 19.14
N LEU A 244 7.77 -8.61 19.71
CA LEU A 244 6.64 -8.13 20.51
C LEU A 244 7.03 -7.81 21.96
N GLY A 245 8.14 -8.35 22.48
CA GLY A 245 8.54 -8.15 23.88
C GLY A 245 7.48 -8.61 24.90
N GLU A 246 7.65 -8.22 26.16
CA GLU A 246 6.67 -8.50 27.23
C GLU A 246 5.50 -7.51 27.25
N GLU A 247 5.57 -6.40 26.51
CA GLU A 247 4.60 -5.29 26.57
C GLU A 247 3.39 -5.43 25.60
N ALA A 248 3.35 -6.46 24.79
CA ALA A 248 2.28 -6.67 23.81
C ALA A 248 1.20 -7.67 24.28
N LEU A 249 0.90 -7.68 25.57
CA LEU A 249 -0.17 -8.46 26.19
C LEU A 249 -1.33 -7.57 26.60
#